data_dd00d7df2fb78cb8bc11bf283409b880
#
_entry.id   dd00d7df2fb78cb8bc11bf283409b880
#
_cell.length_a   1.000
_cell.length_b   1.000
_cell.length_c   1.000
_cell.angle_alpha   90.00
_cell.angle_beta   90.00
_cell.angle_gamma   90.00
#
_symmetry.space_group_name_H-M   'P 1'
#
loop_
_entity.id
_entity.type
_entity.pdbx_description
1 polymer ?
#
loop_
_entity_poly.entity_id
_entity_poly.type
_entity_poly.pdbx_seq_one_letter_code
_entity_poly.pdbx_strand_id
1 'polypeptide(L)'
;GPIKKNDQKLHLLFIGAIDSRKGIFDVLECFAKNKEMLQNKIIYHIGGTGDTKTMNEFIQQHQLSSFIKYHGWVDNERKEKLFRTADIFVHPSIFESFGISILEAMSYQLPIIATPVGGITDLVENNVNGILIEPGNKKQLYEAILFLIDHPEYLSEMGHQSGKKAEKFYPPAIEKQLDHL
;
A
#
# COMPACT_ATOMS: atom_id res chain seq x y z
N GLY A 1 15.15 1.72 10.29
CA GLY A 1 13.92 1.96 11.04
C GLY A 1 12.97 2.90 10.31
N PRO A 2 11.73 3.08 10.79
CA PRO A 2 10.78 3.97 10.15
C PRO A 2 11.24 5.42 10.19
N ILE A 3 10.89 6.17 9.15
CA ILE A 3 11.17 7.60 9.08
C ILE A 3 10.11 8.34 9.90
N LYS A 4 10.57 9.24 10.79
CA LYS A 4 9.65 10.10 11.55
C LYS A 4 8.95 11.09 10.60
N LYS A 5 7.64 11.21 10.77
CA LYS A 5 6.78 12.13 10.01
C LYS A 5 6.41 13.32 10.89
N ASN A 6 6.29 14.48 10.26
CA ASN A 6 5.93 15.70 10.96
C ASN A 6 4.43 15.92 11.08
N ASP A 7 3.63 15.07 10.45
CA ASP A 7 2.18 15.09 10.51
C ASP A 7 1.64 13.91 11.31
N GLN A 8 0.39 13.98 11.73
CA GLN A 8 -0.31 12.92 12.47
C GLN A 8 -1.17 12.05 11.57
N LYS A 9 -0.95 12.12 10.24
CA LYS A 9 -1.71 11.35 9.26
C LYS A 9 -1.12 9.97 9.05
N LEU A 10 -1.96 9.01 8.69
CA LEU A 10 -1.49 7.72 8.19
C LEU A 10 -1.03 7.85 6.74
N HIS A 11 0.16 7.35 6.47
CA HIS A 11 0.73 7.31 5.14
C HIS A 11 0.46 5.95 4.51
N LEU A 12 -0.38 5.96 3.49
CA LEU A 12 -0.70 4.80 2.66
C LEU A 12 0.20 4.81 1.43
N LEU A 13 0.59 3.64 0.96
CA LEU A 13 1.52 3.50 -0.17
C LEU A 13 1.01 2.47 -1.17
N PHE A 14 1.14 2.81 -2.45
CA PHE A 14 1.06 1.90 -3.58
C PHE A 14 2.34 2.03 -4.42
N ILE A 15 2.95 0.92 -4.80
CA ILE A 15 4.04 0.87 -5.78
C ILE A 15 3.70 -0.22 -6.80
N GLY A 16 3.61 0.17 -8.05
CA GLY A 16 3.29 -0.76 -9.13
C GLY A 16 2.89 -0.05 -10.42
N ALA A 17 2.47 -0.85 -11.39
CA ALA A 17 1.94 -0.32 -12.64
C ALA A 17 0.62 0.42 -12.39
N ILE A 18 0.47 1.59 -13.01
CA ILE A 18 -0.76 2.38 -12.93
C ILE A 18 -1.67 1.91 -14.05
N ASP A 19 -2.46 0.90 -13.75
CA ASP A 19 -3.47 0.36 -14.65
C ASP A 19 -4.67 -0.21 -13.85
N SER A 20 -5.75 -0.51 -14.56
CA SER A 20 -6.98 -0.99 -13.94
C SER A 20 -6.84 -2.34 -13.22
N ARG A 21 -5.89 -3.18 -13.62
CA ARG A 21 -5.66 -4.50 -13.02
C ARG A 21 -5.05 -4.42 -11.62
N LYS A 22 -4.35 -3.34 -11.31
CA LYS A 22 -3.68 -3.13 -10.01
C LYS A 22 -4.59 -2.48 -8.97
N GLY A 23 -5.83 -2.13 -9.33
CA GLY A 23 -6.82 -1.59 -8.41
C GLY A 23 -6.62 -0.14 -8.02
N ILE A 24 -5.68 0.57 -8.64
CA ILE A 24 -5.39 1.97 -8.30
C ILE A 24 -6.59 2.89 -8.52
N PHE A 25 -7.36 2.67 -9.57
CA PHE A 25 -8.53 3.49 -9.87
C PHE A 25 -9.68 3.23 -8.88
N ASP A 26 -9.81 2.02 -8.36
CA ASP A 26 -10.75 1.71 -7.28
C ASP A 26 -10.40 2.48 -6.00
N VAL A 27 -9.12 2.60 -5.69
CA VAL A 27 -8.65 3.42 -4.56
C VAL A 27 -9.00 4.88 -4.75
N LEU A 28 -8.73 5.43 -5.95
CA LEU A 28 -9.05 6.83 -6.26
C LEU A 28 -10.54 7.12 -6.18
N GLU A 29 -11.38 6.23 -6.71
CA GLU A 29 -12.83 6.37 -6.62
C GLU A 29 -13.33 6.28 -5.16
N CYS A 30 -12.77 5.36 -4.38
CA CYS A 30 -13.05 5.26 -2.95
C CYS A 30 -12.70 6.57 -2.23
N PHE A 31 -11.56 7.16 -2.52
CA PHE A 31 -11.10 8.39 -1.90
C PHE A 31 -11.91 9.61 -2.34
N ALA A 32 -12.32 9.68 -3.60
CA ALA A 32 -13.20 10.73 -4.09
C ALA A 32 -14.56 10.71 -3.38
N LYS A 33 -15.14 9.53 -3.21
CA LYS A 33 -16.43 9.36 -2.53
C LYS A 33 -16.35 9.71 -1.04
N ASN A 34 -15.22 9.47 -0.39
CA ASN A 34 -15.05 9.61 1.05
C ASN A 34 -14.06 10.73 1.40
N LYS A 35 -13.89 11.70 0.52
CA LYS A 35 -12.90 12.77 0.65
C LYS A 35 -12.99 13.51 1.98
N GLU A 36 -14.18 13.93 2.38
CA GLU A 36 -14.42 14.70 3.60
C GLU A 36 -13.88 13.98 4.85
N MET A 37 -14.04 12.66 4.89
CA MET A 37 -13.57 11.85 6.02
C MET A 37 -12.08 11.57 5.97
N LEU A 38 -11.49 11.43 4.78
CA LEU A 38 -10.13 10.93 4.60
C LEU A 38 -9.07 12.04 4.48
N GLN A 39 -9.40 13.19 3.87
CA GLN A 39 -8.40 14.20 3.47
C GLN A 39 -7.53 14.73 4.62
N ASN A 40 -8.04 14.72 5.84
CA ASN A 40 -7.31 15.18 7.03
C ASN A 40 -6.69 14.04 7.85
N LYS A 41 -6.92 12.79 7.45
CA LYS A 41 -6.48 11.59 8.20
C LYS A 41 -5.41 10.78 7.51
N ILE A 42 -5.30 10.87 6.20
CA ILE A 42 -4.35 10.07 5.41
C ILE A 42 -3.59 10.92 4.40
N ILE A 43 -2.42 10.42 4.00
CA ILE A 43 -1.72 10.80 2.78
C ILE A 43 -1.50 9.52 1.99
N TYR A 44 -1.87 9.53 0.71
CA TYR A 44 -1.69 8.40 -0.19
C TYR A 44 -0.56 8.67 -1.17
N HIS A 45 0.47 7.82 -1.09
CA HIS A 45 1.64 7.87 -1.97
C HIS A 45 1.50 6.84 -3.08
N ILE A 46 1.73 7.26 -4.31
CA ILE A 46 1.70 6.41 -5.50
C ILE A 46 3.05 6.48 -6.19
N GLY A 47 3.70 5.33 -6.37
CA GLY A 47 4.93 5.19 -7.15
C GLY A 47 4.72 4.22 -8.30
N GLY A 48 5.21 4.56 -9.48
CA GLY A 48 5.12 3.72 -10.66
C GLY A 48 4.79 4.48 -11.94
N THR A 49 4.64 3.73 -13.01
CA THR A 49 4.32 4.27 -14.35
C THR A 49 3.12 3.52 -14.94
N GLY A 50 2.53 4.09 -15.99
CA GLY A 50 1.38 3.52 -16.69
C GLY A 50 0.43 4.61 -17.16
N ASP A 51 -0.86 4.43 -16.95
CA ASP A 51 -1.89 5.39 -17.34
C ASP A 51 -1.95 6.58 -16.38
N THR A 52 -0.87 7.33 -16.33
CA THR A 52 -0.73 8.51 -15.47
C THR A 52 -1.63 9.65 -15.89
N LYS A 53 -1.96 9.72 -17.18
CA LYS A 53 -2.86 10.75 -17.70
C LYS A 53 -4.25 10.62 -17.07
N THR A 54 -4.87 9.45 -17.16
CA THR A 54 -6.19 9.18 -16.57
C THR A 54 -6.16 9.38 -15.06
N MET A 55 -5.11 8.89 -14.39
CA MET A 55 -4.93 9.07 -12.96
C MET A 55 -4.88 10.55 -12.56
N ASN A 56 -4.02 11.34 -13.19
CA ASN A 56 -3.85 12.76 -12.87
C ASN A 56 -5.11 13.57 -13.17
N GLU A 57 -5.79 13.27 -14.28
CA GLU A 57 -7.08 13.91 -14.63
C GLU A 57 -8.13 13.63 -13.54
N PHE A 58 -8.22 12.39 -13.06
CA PHE A 58 -9.14 12.02 -12.00
C PHE A 58 -8.83 12.73 -10.67
N ILE A 59 -7.55 12.73 -10.26
CA ILE A 59 -7.09 13.41 -9.05
C ILE A 59 -7.44 14.89 -9.10
N GLN A 60 -7.21 15.54 -10.23
CA GLN A 60 -7.48 16.95 -10.42
C GLN A 60 -8.98 17.25 -10.47
N GLN A 61 -9.75 16.46 -11.22
CA GLN A 61 -11.20 16.62 -11.35
C GLN A 61 -11.92 16.49 -9.99
N HIS A 62 -11.47 15.55 -9.15
CA HIS A 62 -12.06 15.31 -7.83
C HIS A 62 -11.35 16.05 -6.69
N GLN A 63 -10.40 16.93 -7.02
CA GLN A 63 -9.68 17.77 -6.04
C GLN A 63 -9.03 16.94 -4.91
N LEU A 64 -8.31 15.88 -5.28
CA LEU A 64 -7.68 14.96 -4.33
C LEU A 64 -6.20 15.26 -4.05
N SER A 65 -5.61 16.26 -4.72
CA SER A 65 -4.17 16.54 -4.65
C SER A 65 -3.67 16.99 -3.29
N SER A 66 -4.57 17.41 -2.38
CA SER A 66 -4.17 17.76 -1.02
C SER A 66 -3.67 16.58 -0.19
N PHE A 67 -4.10 15.34 -0.51
CA PHE A 67 -3.72 14.15 0.25
C PHE A 67 -3.30 12.95 -0.62
N ILE A 68 -3.17 13.14 -1.95
CA ILE A 68 -2.61 12.14 -2.87
C ILE A 68 -1.34 12.71 -3.48
N LYS A 69 -0.23 11.97 -3.35
CA LYS A 69 1.09 12.36 -3.87
C LYS A 69 1.60 11.32 -4.84
N TYR A 70 1.73 11.72 -6.11
CA TYR A 70 2.32 10.91 -7.15
C TYR A 70 3.82 11.18 -7.26
N HIS A 71 4.64 10.13 -7.17
CA HIS A 71 6.11 10.21 -7.14
C HIS A 71 6.77 9.84 -8.48
N GLY A 72 6.00 9.45 -9.48
CA GLY A 72 6.55 8.99 -10.74
C GLY A 72 7.20 7.60 -10.65
N TRP A 73 8.07 7.29 -11.58
CA TRP A 73 8.91 6.11 -11.49
C TRP A 73 9.85 6.23 -10.28
N VAL A 74 9.99 5.17 -9.53
CA VAL A 74 10.80 5.18 -8.30
C VAL A 74 11.96 4.19 -8.43
N ASP A 75 13.19 4.70 -8.23
CA ASP A 75 14.39 3.89 -8.09
C ASP A 75 14.44 3.20 -6.72
N ASN A 76 15.46 2.39 -6.49
CA ASN A 76 15.60 1.65 -5.24
C ASN A 76 15.71 2.55 -4.01
N GLU A 77 16.42 3.66 -4.09
CA GLU A 77 16.58 4.61 -2.99
C GLU A 77 15.26 5.30 -2.63
N ARG A 78 14.54 5.79 -3.63
CA ARG A 78 13.23 6.43 -3.43
C ARG A 78 12.19 5.43 -2.94
N LYS A 79 12.23 4.21 -3.46
CA LYS A 79 11.35 3.12 -3.04
C LYS A 79 11.58 2.77 -1.57
N GLU A 80 12.82 2.62 -1.13
CA GLU A 80 13.18 2.41 0.27
C GLU A 80 12.62 3.52 1.16
N LYS A 81 12.81 4.78 0.77
CA LYS A 81 12.29 5.93 1.50
C LYS A 81 10.77 5.89 1.63
N LEU A 82 10.06 5.54 0.56
CA LEU A 82 8.61 5.42 0.58
C LEU A 82 8.14 4.31 1.51
N PHE A 83 8.76 3.13 1.45
CA PHE A 83 8.45 2.02 2.37
C PHE A 83 8.69 2.39 3.83
N ARG A 84 9.78 3.11 4.13
CA ARG A 84 10.08 3.55 5.51
C ARG A 84 9.14 4.64 6.02
N THR A 85 8.56 5.42 5.13
CA THR A 85 7.60 6.48 5.47
C THR A 85 6.18 5.93 5.65
N ALA A 86 5.82 4.89 4.92
CA ALA A 86 4.48 4.33 4.90
C ALA A 86 4.07 3.68 6.23
N ASP A 87 2.80 3.71 6.52
CA ASP A 87 2.16 2.99 7.62
C ASP A 87 1.39 1.77 7.15
N ILE A 88 0.88 1.80 5.91
CA ILE A 88 0.06 0.76 5.31
C ILE A 88 0.38 0.66 3.83
N PHE A 89 0.56 -0.55 3.32
CA PHE A 89 0.68 -0.81 1.89
C PHE A 89 -0.68 -1.25 1.34
N VAL A 90 -1.19 -0.53 0.34
CA VAL A 90 -2.53 -0.74 -0.23
C VAL A 90 -2.41 -1.24 -1.67
N HIS A 91 -2.77 -2.49 -1.91
CA HIS A 91 -2.58 -3.16 -3.20
C HIS A 91 -3.83 -3.99 -3.58
N PRO A 92 -4.97 -3.34 -3.88
CA PRO A 92 -6.23 -4.03 -4.13
C PRO A 92 -6.34 -4.50 -5.59
N SER A 93 -5.37 -5.29 -6.05
CA SER A 93 -5.31 -5.81 -7.41
C SER A 93 -6.52 -6.66 -7.77
N ILE A 94 -6.96 -6.56 -9.01
CA ILE A 94 -7.94 -7.46 -9.62
C ILE A 94 -7.21 -8.69 -10.18
N PHE A 95 -5.99 -8.51 -10.63
CA PHE A 95 -5.13 -9.58 -11.12
C PHE A 95 -3.70 -9.39 -10.58
N GLU A 96 -3.11 -10.46 -10.05
CA GLU A 96 -1.74 -10.47 -9.55
C GLU A 96 -1.13 -11.89 -9.71
N SER A 97 0.11 -11.96 -10.19
CA SER A 97 0.83 -13.24 -10.30
C SER A 97 1.50 -13.63 -8.99
N PHE A 98 2.48 -12.83 -8.52
CA PHE A 98 3.33 -13.17 -7.38
C PHE A 98 3.22 -12.20 -6.20
N GLY A 99 2.87 -10.92 -6.45
CA GLY A 99 2.80 -9.91 -5.41
C GLY A 99 4.16 -9.46 -4.89
N ILE A 100 5.13 -9.24 -5.79
CA ILE A 100 6.51 -8.87 -5.42
C ILE A 100 6.54 -7.58 -4.60
N SER A 101 5.77 -6.55 -4.99
CA SER A 101 5.72 -5.29 -4.25
C SER A 101 5.10 -5.46 -2.86
N ILE A 102 4.16 -6.36 -2.71
CA ILE A 102 3.58 -6.73 -1.40
C ILE A 102 4.66 -7.37 -0.53
N LEU A 103 5.43 -8.30 -1.06
CA LEU A 103 6.51 -8.96 -0.32
C LEU A 103 7.58 -7.96 0.11
N GLU A 104 7.94 -7.01 -0.76
CA GLU A 104 8.84 -5.91 -0.40
C GLU A 104 8.27 -5.08 0.76
N ALA A 105 7.00 -4.68 0.68
CA ALA A 105 6.33 -3.94 1.76
C ALA A 105 6.33 -4.72 3.08
N MET A 106 6.09 -6.02 3.02
CA MET A 106 6.13 -6.91 4.19
C MET A 106 7.52 -6.93 4.84
N SER A 107 8.60 -6.89 4.05
CA SER A 107 9.97 -6.83 4.57
C SER A 107 10.27 -5.54 5.33
N TYR A 108 9.52 -4.47 5.07
CA TYR A 108 9.55 -3.22 5.84
C TYR A 108 8.53 -3.20 6.99
N GLN A 109 7.96 -4.34 7.34
CA GLN A 109 7.00 -4.50 8.42
C GLN A 109 5.75 -3.62 8.26
N LEU A 110 5.22 -3.56 7.05
CA LEU A 110 3.96 -2.86 6.77
C LEU A 110 2.77 -3.80 6.82
N PRO A 111 1.67 -3.39 7.47
CA PRO A 111 0.38 -4.04 7.28
C PRO A 111 -0.06 -3.89 5.83
N ILE A 112 -0.74 -4.90 5.30
CA ILE A 112 -1.15 -4.97 3.90
C ILE A 112 -2.68 -4.92 3.80
N ILE A 113 -3.21 -4.02 2.97
CA ILE A 113 -4.59 -4.10 2.47
C ILE A 113 -4.51 -4.58 1.03
N ALA A 114 -5.06 -5.74 0.76
CA ALA A 114 -4.97 -6.39 -0.55
C ALA A 114 -6.21 -7.26 -0.83
N THR A 115 -6.22 -7.90 -1.97
CA THR A 115 -7.28 -8.78 -2.45
C THR A 115 -6.80 -10.24 -2.48
N PRO A 116 -7.67 -11.24 -2.28
CA PRO A 116 -7.27 -12.64 -2.28
C PRO A 116 -7.14 -13.21 -3.71
N VAL A 117 -6.27 -12.60 -4.53
CA VAL A 117 -6.06 -13.01 -5.93
C VAL A 117 -4.61 -13.44 -6.17
N GLY A 118 -4.41 -14.45 -7.01
CA GLY A 118 -3.09 -14.96 -7.41
C GLY A 118 -2.20 -15.29 -6.20
N GLY A 119 -0.94 -14.87 -6.26
CA GLY A 119 0.05 -15.12 -5.21
C GLY A 119 -0.17 -14.35 -3.91
N ILE A 120 -1.11 -13.41 -3.87
CA ILE A 120 -1.39 -12.61 -2.65
C ILE A 120 -1.84 -13.49 -1.49
N THR A 121 -2.59 -14.56 -1.77
CA THR A 121 -3.09 -15.48 -0.73
C THR A 121 -1.98 -16.21 0.02
N ASP A 122 -0.80 -16.35 -0.59
CA ASP A 122 0.37 -16.93 0.06
C ASP A 122 1.11 -15.93 0.95
N LEU A 123 0.90 -14.64 0.72
CA LEU A 123 1.60 -13.56 1.40
C LEU A 123 0.77 -12.93 2.52
N VAL A 124 -0.52 -12.71 2.28
CA VAL A 124 -1.40 -11.99 3.21
C VAL A 124 -2.42 -12.93 3.80
N GLU A 125 -2.40 -13.00 5.13
CA GLU A 125 -3.38 -13.72 5.92
C GLU A 125 -4.31 -12.70 6.60
N ASN A 126 -5.61 -12.84 6.32
CA ASN A 126 -6.61 -11.86 6.79
C ASN A 126 -6.60 -11.73 8.31
N ASN A 127 -6.58 -10.50 8.79
CA ASN A 127 -6.54 -10.13 10.23
C ASN A 127 -5.27 -10.56 10.97
N VAL A 128 -4.24 -11.02 10.26
CA VAL A 128 -2.95 -11.38 10.84
C VAL A 128 -1.88 -10.36 10.46
N ASN A 129 -1.54 -10.28 9.17
CA ASN A 129 -0.58 -9.29 8.64
C ASN A 129 -1.22 -8.26 7.69
N GLY A 130 -2.53 -8.22 7.65
CA GLY A 130 -3.25 -7.27 6.82
C GLY A 130 -4.74 -7.56 6.81
N ILE A 131 -5.42 -6.89 5.90
CA ILE A 131 -6.86 -7.05 5.66
C ILE A 131 -7.07 -7.41 4.20
N LEU A 132 -7.75 -8.52 3.96
CA LEU A 132 -8.16 -8.93 2.62
C LEU A 132 -9.56 -8.40 2.31
N ILE A 133 -9.69 -7.82 1.15
CA ILE A 133 -10.95 -7.27 0.64
C ILE A 133 -11.29 -7.92 -0.71
N GLU A 134 -12.57 -7.97 -1.06
CA GLU A 134 -13.00 -8.47 -2.35
C GLU A 134 -12.51 -7.55 -3.49
N PRO A 135 -12.07 -8.10 -4.64
CA PRO A 135 -11.67 -7.28 -5.78
C PRO A 135 -12.79 -6.33 -6.22
N GLY A 136 -12.45 -5.06 -6.41
CA GLY A 136 -13.40 -4.02 -6.81
C GLY A 136 -14.36 -3.53 -5.72
N ASN A 137 -14.27 -4.05 -4.51
CA ASN A 137 -15.15 -3.66 -3.42
C ASN A 137 -14.62 -2.42 -2.69
N LYS A 138 -15.03 -1.25 -3.16
CA LYS A 138 -14.61 0.06 -2.62
C LYS A 138 -15.11 0.30 -1.20
N LYS A 139 -16.27 -0.26 -0.85
CA LYS A 139 -16.82 -0.16 0.50
C LYS A 139 -15.93 -0.91 1.50
N GLN A 140 -15.52 -2.14 1.18
CA GLN A 140 -14.61 -2.90 2.03
C GLN A 140 -13.24 -2.22 2.14
N LEU A 141 -12.75 -1.62 1.05
CA LEU A 141 -11.53 -0.83 1.09
C LEU A 141 -11.63 0.33 2.07
N TYR A 142 -12.70 1.09 2.00
CA TYR A 142 -12.94 2.21 2.92
C TYR A 142 -13.04 1.74 4.36
N GLU A 143 -13.79 0.68 4.63
CA GLU A 143 -13.94 0.09 5.97
C GLU A 143 -12.60 -0.39 6.53
N ALA A 144 -11.76 -1.03 5.70
CA ALA A 144 -10.43 -1.47 6.13
C ALA A 144 -9.52 -0.30 6.52
N ILE A 145 -9.54 0.78 5.74
CA ILE A 145 -8.75 1.98 6.03
C ILE A 145 -9.24 2.64 7.32
N LEU A 146 -10.55 2.82 7.48
CA LEU A 146 -11.13 3.39 8.71
C LEU A 146 -10.81 2.55 9.93
N PHE A 147 -10.88 1.23 9.81
CA PHE A 147 -10.54 0.33 10.90
C PHE A 147 -9.11 0.57 11.40
N LEU A 148 -8.15 0.68 10.49
CA LEU A 148 -6.76 0.91 10.87
C LEU A 148 -6.50 2.34 11.36
N ILE A 149 -7.26 3.33 10.89
CA ILE A 149 -7.23 4.70 11.45
C ILE A 149 -7.70 4.69 12.90
N ASP A 150 -8.80 3.99 13.18
CA ASP A 150 -9.43 3.96 14.51
C ASP A 150 -8.72 3.02 15.49
N HIS A 151 -7.92 2.08 14.99
CA HIS A 151 -7.22 1.06 15.78
C HIS A 151 -5.72 1.02 15.45
N PRO A 152 -4.96 2.08 15.78
CA PRO A 152 -3.54 2.16 15.43
C PRO A 152 -2.69 1.08 16.08
N GLU A 153 -3.16 0.44 17.16
CA GLU A 153 -2.49 -0.71 17.79
C GLU A 153 -2.31 -1.89 16.83
N TYR A 154 -3.22 -2.07 15.86
CA TYR A 154 -3.10 -3.14 14.85
C TYR A 154 -2.02 -2.88 13.81
N LEU A 155 -1.63 -1.62 13.59
CA LEU A 155 -0.57 -1.29 12.63
C LEU A 155 0.76 -1.96 13.03
N SER A 156 1.13 -1.84 14.30
CA SER A 156 2.35 -2.45 14.84
C SER A 156 2.28 -3.98 14.82
N GLU A 157 1.18 -4.55 15.27
CA GLU A 157 1.00 -6.00 15.33
C GLU A 157 0.99 -6.64 13.93
N MET A 158 0.19 -6.11 13.02
CA MET A 158 0.13 -6.61 11.63
C MET A 158 1.46 -6.41 10.91
N GLY A 159 2.13 -5.28 11.13
CA GLY A 159 3.45 -5.01 10.57
C GLY A 159 4.49 -6.01 11.04
N HIS A 160 4.49 -6.34 12.33
CA HIS A 160 5.38 -7.36 12.89
C HIS A 160 5.13 -8.74 12.26
N GLN A 161 3.87 -9.13 12.07
CA GLN A 161 3.51 -10.38 11.41
C GLN A 161 3.90 -10.38 9.92
N SER A 162 3.79 -9.24 9.24
CA SER A 162 4.30 -9.08 7.86
C SER A 162 5.80 -9.36 7.80
N GLY A 163 6.58 -8.78 8.70
CA GLY A 163 8.02 -9.01 8.78
C GLY A 163 8.38 -10.48 8.98
N LYS A 164 7.69 -11.16 9.90
CA LYS A 164 7.89 -12.60 10.15
C LYS A 164 7.58 -13.46 8.92
N LYS A 165 6.50 -13.15 8.22
CA LYS A 165 6.14 -13.87 6.99
C LYS A 165 7.15 -13.64 5.88
N ALA A 166 7.64 -12.41 5.72
CA ALA A 166 8.64 -12.05 4.72
C ALA A 166 9.95 -12.84 4.90
N GLU A 167 10.37 -13.10 6.12
CA GLU A 167 11.58 -13.88 6.42
C GLU A 167 11.55 -15.29 5.81
N LYS A 168 10.37 -15.88 5.62
CA LYS A 168 10.21 -17.19 4.99
C LYS A 168 10.52 -17.18 3.49
N PHE A 169 10.33 -16.02 2.84
CA PHE A 169 10.58 -15.83 1.42
C PHE A 169 11.97 -15.25 1.15
N TYR A 170 12.54 -14.54 2.13
CA TYR A 170 13.90 -13.99 2.10
C TYR A 170 14.70 -14.51 3.30
N PRO A 171 15.24 -15.77 3.22
CA PRO A 171 16.12 -16.27 4.28
C PRO A 171 17.34 -15.35 4.45
N PRO A 172 17.87 -15.17 5.68
CA PRO A 172 18.97 -14.23 5.98
C PRO A 172 20.24 -14.39 5.13
N ALA A 173 20.44 -15.57 4.54
CA ALA A 173 21.56 -15.83 3.63
C ALA A 173 21.40 -15.15 2.27
N ILE A 174 20.16 -14.82 1.87
CA ILE A 174 19.85 -14.18 0.59
C ILE A 174 19.82 -12.65 0.76
N GLU A 175 19.39 -12.14 1.92
CA GLU A 175 19.45 -10.70 2.24
C GLU A 175 20.87 -10.14 2.07
N LYS A 176 21.89 -10.87 2.56
CA LYS A 176 23.29 -10.46 2.40
C LYS A 176 23.80 -10.44 0.96
N GLN A 177 23.15 -11.16 0.05
CA GLN A 177 23.52 -11.16 -1.38
C GLN A 177 22.82 -10.05 -2.15
N LEU A 178 21.64 -9.60 -1.71
CA LEU A 178 20.89 -8.52 -2.33
C LEU A 178 21.42 -7.14 -1.93
N ASP A 179 21.97 -7.00 -0.73
CA ASP A 179 22.58 -5.75 -0.25
C ASP A 179 23.91 -5.44 -0.94
N HIS A 180 24.46 -6.36 -1.73
CA HIS A 180 25.70 -6.23 -2.48
C HIS A 180 25.52 -6.14 -4.01
N LEU A 181 24.28 -6.09 -4.49
CA LEU A 181 23.93 -5.90 -5.91
C LEU A 181 23.40 -4.47 -6.14
#